data_86ca2b2b36a9d3d99dfca3e7d3a32032
#
_entry.id   86ca2b2b36a9d3d99dfca3e7d3a32032
#
_cell.length_a   1.000
_cell.length_b   1.000
_cell.length_c   1.000
_cell.angle_alpha   90.00
_cell.angle_beta   90.00
_cell.angle_gamma   90.00
#
_symmetry.space_group_name_H-M   'P 1'
#
loop_
_entity.id
_entity.type
_entity.pdbx_description
1 polymer ?
#
loop_
_entity_poly.entity_id
_entity_poly.type
_entity_poly.pdbx_seq_one_letter_code
_entity_poly.pdbx_strand_id
1 'polypeptide(L)'
;MIDVTRPGKHMLTLRSPVMLAAGVAGFGNHYHDLLKLNKFGALITNPVTLHEWSPTRGTRVVPLESGVLVHTGFPNGGAAAVMKEFRTIWQNAPLPIVLHVIATKPDHMRVLGEMIDAEDGLSAVELGLRDDISAEIASEFVSALQRSTDKPVIVRLPLFDAYEIAEACADSGAGALVVAGPPRGTARDPHSGRLISGRIYSPLIHPMALRMVGVLRRRIDHDVPIIGAGGIHSLQQARDFIDAGAVAVQIDSLTWIQPSMAERIARDLSGNLTTRMIDALPDEWHPDMGDTEFRALFGDDEPVQGAR
;
A
#
# COMPACT_ATOMS: atom_id res chain seq x y z
N MET A 1 7.61 -9.32 -16.33
CA MET A 1 7.78 -9.57 -14.89
C MET A 1 8.31 -8.28 -14.29
N ILE A 2 7.81 -7.87 -13.15
CA ILE A 2 8.12 -6.57 -12.51
C ILE A 2 8.53 -6.85 -11.08
N ASP A 3 9.73 -6.44 -10.71
CA ASP A 3 10.23 -6.58 -9.35
C ASP A 3 9.71 -5.43 -8.51
N VAL A 4 8.95 -5.75 -7.47
CA VAL A 4 8.26 -4.76 -6.63
C VAL A 4 8.84 -4.64 -5.21
N THR A 5 9.87 -5.42 -4.92
CA THR A 5 10.66 -5.31 -3.70
C THR A 5 12.16 -5.28 -4.02
N ARG A 6 12.95 -4.79 -3.07
CA ARG A 6 14.42 -4.86 -3.16
C ARG A 6 14.89 -6.27 -3.51
N PRO A 7 16.00 -6.42 -4.27
CA PRO A 7 16.64 -7.71 -4.48
C PRO A 7 16.97 -8.38 -3.13
N GLY A 8 16.68 -9.69 -3.05
CA GLY A 8 16.92 -10.46 -1.83
C GLY A 8 16.64 -11.95 -2.05
N LYS A 9 16.73 -12.74 -0.98
CA LYS A 9 16.51 -14.19 -1.03
C LYS A 9 15.11 -14.55 -1.57
N HIS A 10 14.10 -13.75 -1.20
CA HIS A 10 12.72 -13.91 -1.62
C HIS A 10 12.17 -12.59 -2.17
N MET A 11 12.63 -12.20 -3.37
CA MET A 11 12.13 -11.01 -4.06
C MET A 11 10.71 -11.24 -4.58
N LEU A 12 9.83 -10.26 -4.39
CA LEU A 12 8.48 -10.32 -4.94
C LEU A 12 8.47 -9.80 -6.39
N THR A 13 8.19 -10.70 -7.32
CA THR A 13 8.09 -10.38 -8.75
C THR A 13 6.65 -10.62 -9.23
N LEU A 14 6.08 -9.65 -9.92
CA LEU A 14 4.69 -9.65 -10.37
C LEU A 14 4.55 -9.80 -11.88
N ARG A 15 3.43 -10.40 -12.33
CA ARG A 15 3.05 -10.48 -13.75
C ARG A 15 2.33 -9.22 -14.23
N SER A 16 1.71 -8.48 -13.32
CA SER A 16 1.00 -7.21 -13.56
C SER A 16 1.44 -6.18 -12.53
N PRO A 17 1.63 -4.91 -12.90
CA PRO A 17 1.97 -3.85 -11.96
C PRO A 17 0.80 -3.43 -11.06
N VAL A 18 -0.38 -4.01 -11.24
CA VAL A 18 -1.58 -3.65 -10.49
C VAL A 18 -1.88 -4.70 -9.43
N MET A 19 -1.86 -4.28 -8.18
CA MET A 19 -2.15 -5.10 -7.00
C MET A 19 -3.52 -4.73 -6.43
N LEU A 20 -4.20 -5.67 -5.80
CA LEU A 20 -5.40 -5.41 -5.00
C LEU A 20 -5.00 -4.99 -3.60
N ALA A 21 -5.40 -3.79 -3.19
CA ALA A 21 -5.04 -3.21 -1.90
C ALA A 21 -5.63 -3.98 -0.71
N ALA A 22 -5.05 -3.78 0.47
CA ALA A 22 -5.55 -4.39 1.71
C ALA A 22 -7.02 -4.04 1.98
N GLY A 23 -7.80 -5.05 2.36
CA GLY A 23 -9.22 -4.89 2.68
C GLY A 23 -10.17 -4.93 1.48
N VAL A 24 -9.67 -5.16 0.27
CA VAL A 24 -10.47 -5.15 -0.96
C VAL A 24 -11.08 -6.50 -1.29
N ALA A 25 -10.27 -7.56 -1.28
CA ALA A 25 -10.67 -8.89 -1.73
C ALA A 25 -10.64 -9.95 -0.62
N GLY A 26 -10.76 -9.53 0.63
CA GLY A 26 -10.77 -10.44 1.77
C GLY A 26 -9.44 -11.14 1.97
N PHE A 27 -9.51 -12.46 2.12
CA PHE A 27 -8.34 -13.34 2.22
C PHE A 27 -8.12 -14.17 0.94
N GLY A 28 -8.68 -13.73 -0.19
CA GLY A 28 -8.59 -14.43 -1.47
C GLY A 28 -9.77 -15.39 -1.74
N ASN A 29 -10.76 -15.43 -0.87
CA ASN A 29 -11.97 -16.25 -0.98
C ASN A 29 -13.24 -15.46 -1.32
N HIS A 30 -13.14 -14.14 -1.37
CA HIS A 30 -14.27 -13.27 -1.67
C HIS A 30 -14.21 -12.77 -3.12
N TYR A 31 -15.40 -12.49 -3.70
CA TYR A 31 -15.55 -11.82 -4.99
C TYR A 31 -15.08 -12.62 -6.22
N HIS A 32 -14.98 -13.95 -6.18
CA HIS A 32 -14.60 -14.78 -7.33
C HIS A 32 -15.47 -14.54 -8.58
N ASP A 33 -16.75 -14.22 -8.37
CA ASP A 33 -17.69 -13.93 -9.47
C ASP A 33 -17.56 -12.50 -9.99
N LEU A 34 -16.95 -11.59 -9.22
CA LEU A 34 -16.84 -10.17 -9.53
C LEU A 34 -15.46 -9.74 -10.00
N LEU A 35 -14.39 -10.40 -9.52
CA LEU A 35 -13.00 -10.08 -9.80
C LEU A 35 -12.24 -11.30 -10.30
N LYS A 36 -11.64 -11.20 -11.46
CA LYS A 36 -10.73 -12.22 -12.00
C LYS A 36 -9.34 -12.01 -11.43
N LEU A 37 -9.04 -12.64 -10.29
CA LEU A 37 -7.81 -12.45 -9.54
C LEU A 37 -6.55 -12.64 -10.37
N ASN A 38 -6.54 -13.58 -11.33
CA ASN A 38 -5.41 -13.86 -12.20
C ASN A 38 -4.99 -12.71 -13.14
N LYS A 39 -5.75 -11.62 -13.19
CA LYS A 39 -5.39 -10.41 -13.95
C LYS A 39 -4.53 -9.44 -13.16
N PHE A 40 -4.48 -9.59 -11.84
CA PHE A 40 -3.73 -8.71 -10.95
C PHE A 40 -2.35 -9.31 -10.63
N GLY A 41 -1.44 -8.45 -10.19
CA GLY A 41 -0.08 -8.84 -9.83
C GLY A 41 0.02 -9.54 -8.49
N ALA A 42 -0.72 -9.04 -7.49
CA ALA A 42 -0.80 -9.61 -6.15
C ALA A 42 -2.12 -9.24 -5.46
N LEU A 43 -2.46 -9.99 -4.43
CA LEU A 43 -3.56 -9.68 -3.50
C LEU A 43 -2.97 -9.41 -2.12
N ILE A 44 -3.29 -8.23 -1.58
CA ILE A 44 -3.01 -7.89 -0.20
C ILE A 44 -4.25 -8.25 0.62
N THR A 45 -4.09 -9.08 1.64
CA THR A 45 -5.21 -9.60 2.43
C THR A 45 -5.89 -8.53 3.28
N ASN A 46 -7.03 -8.88 3.88
CA ASN A 46 -7.58 -8.10 4.98
C ASN A 46 -6.55 -7.97 6.11
N PRO A 47 -6.62 -6.89 6.90
CA PRO A 47 -5.72 -6.67 8.02
C PRO A 47 -5.79 -7.78 9.07
N VAL A 48 -4.62 -8.22 9.54
CA VAL A 48 -4.45 -9.25 10.56
C VAL A 48 -3.63 -8.71 11.73
N THR A 49 -4.03 -9.06 12.94
CA THR A 49 -3.27 -8.84 14.17
C THR A 49 -2.83 -10.18 14.76
N LEU A 50 -1.83 -10.18 15.67
CA LEU A 50 -1.38 -11.41 16.29
C LEU A 50 -2.52 -12.15 17.02
N HIS A 51 -3.32 -11.41 17.80
CA HIS A 51 -4.48 -11.90 18.51
C HIS A 51 -5.78 -11.45 17.84
N GLU A 52 -6.88 -12.12 18.17
CA GLU A 52 -8.21 -11.72 17.73
C GLU A 52 -8.49 -10.23 18.01
N TRP A 53 -9.11 -9.57 17.03
CA TRP A 53 -9.49 -8.18 17.14
C TRP A 53 -10.97 -7.99 16.80
N SER A 54 -11.72 -7.43 17.75
CA SER A 54 -13.17 -7.26 17.63
C SER A 54 -13.53 -6.05 16.75
N PRO A 55 -14.65 -6.13 16.01
CA PRO A 55 -15.12 -5.00 15.21
C PRO A 55 -15.54 -3.81 16.08
N THR A 56 -15.44 -2.61 15.51
CA THR A 56 -16.02 -1.40 16.11
C THR A 56 -17.54 -1.52 16.25
N ARG A 57 -18.06 -0.88 17.28
CA ARG A 57 -19.52 -0.78 17.51
C ARG A 57 -20.10 0.40 16.72
N GLY A 58 -21.35 0.27 16.30
CA GLY A 58 -22.09 1.33 15.62
C GLY A 58 -21.84 1.40 14.12
N THR A 59 -21.99 2.58 13.54
CA THR A 59 -21.89 2.83 12.11
C THR A 59 -20.46 2.59 11.62
N ARG A 60 -20.32 1.75 10.62
CA ARG A 60 -19.01 1.34 10.06
C ARG A 60 -18.69 2.00 8.73
N VAL A 61 -19.70 2.50 8.05
CA VAL A 61 -19.57 3.13 6.74
C VAL A 61 -20.40 4.41 6.74
N VAL A 62 -19.74 5.53 6.43
CA VAL A 62 -20.41 6.85 6.29
C VAL A 62 -20.19 7.33 4.87
N PRO A 63 -21.26 7.55 4.08
CA PRO A 63 -21.13 8.11 2.74
C PRO A 63 -20.65 9.56 2.81
N LEU A 64 -19.79 9.94 1.88
CA LEU A 64 -19.30 11.30 1.65
C LEU A 64 -19.73 11.74 0.24
N GLU A 65 -19.69 13.05 -0.06
CA GLU A 65 -20.02 13.54 -1.40
C GLU A 65 -19.16 12.93 -2.51
N SER A 66 -17.87 12.70 -2.25
CA SER A 66 -16.91 12.18 -3.22
C SER A 66 -16.18 10.92 -2.72
N GLY A 67 -16.87 10.06 -1.98
CA GLY A 67 -16.25 8.84 -1.47
C GLY A 67 -16.95 8.25 -0.27
N VAL A 68 -16.19 7.55 0.57
CA VAL A 68 -16.72 6.88 1.74
C VAL A 68 -15.73 6.91 2.90
N LEU A 69 -16.25 7.10 4.12
CA LEU A 69 -15.47 6.90 5.34
C LEU A 69 -15.78 5.51 5.89
N VAL A 70 -14.75 4.71 6.12
CA VAL A 70 -14.85 3.33 6.60
C VAL A 70 -14.24 3.22 8.00
N HIS A 71 -15.03 2.68 8.94
CA HIS A 71 -14.68 2.52 10.34
C HIS A 71 -15.03 1.11 10.83
N THR A 72 -14.33 0.09 10.34
CA THR A 72 -14.58 -1.31 10.72
C THR A 72 -13.89 -1.72 12.02
N GLY A 73 -12.78 -1.09 12.37
CA GLY A 73 -11.89 -1.48 13.47
C GLY A 73 -11.02 -2.71 13.14
N PHE A 74 -10.93 -3.08 11.84
CA PHE A 74 -10.11 -4.20 11.36
C PHE A 74 -10.39 -5.55 12.04
N PRO A 75 -11.66 -6.01 12.11
CA PRO A 75 -11.99 -7.27 12.79
C PRO A 75 -11.30 -8.45 12.11
N ASN A 76 -10.68 -9.30 12.90
CA ASN A 76 -10.04 -10.51 12.41
C ASN A 76 -9.89 -11.53 13.56
N GLY A 77 -9.77 -12.81 13.22
CA GLY A 77 -9.64 -13.91 14.20
C GLY A 77 -8.25 -14.07 14.81
N GLY A 78 -7.32 -13.16 14.50
CA GLY A 78 -5.89 -13.31 14.84
C GLY A 78 -5.13 -14.20 13.85
N ALA A 79 -3.81 -14.04 13.82
CA ALA A 79 -2.96 -14.67 12.80
C ALA A 79 -3.11 -16.20 12.73
N ALA A 80 -3.10 -16.88 13.88
CA ALA A 80 -3.19 -18.34 13.91
C ALA A 80 -4.50 -18.88 13.31
N ALA A 81 -5.63 -18.25 13.63
CA ALA A 81 -6.94 -18.65 13.10
C ALA A 81 -7.03 -18.36 11.61
N VAL A 82 -6.60 -17.16 11.19
CA VAL A 82 -6.59 -16.74 9.77
C VAL A 82 -5.72 -17.67 8.93
N MET A 83 -4.49 -17.94 9.34
CA MET A 83 -3.60 -18.85 8.61
C MET A 83 -4.17 -20.26 8.51
N LYS A 84 -4.73 -20.78 9.61
CA LYS A 84 -5.37 -22.10 9.61
C LYS A 84 -6.55 -22.18 8.62
N GLU A 85 -7.35 -21.12 8.54
CA GLU A 85 -8.56 -21.08 7.69
C GLU A 85 -8.20 -20.92 6.21
N PHE A 86 -7.24 -20.04 5.89
CA PHE A 86 -6.99 -19.61 4.51
C PHE A 86 -5.77 -20.24 3.83
N ARG A 87 -4.95 -21.03 4.55
CA ARG A 87 -3.73 -21.68 4.02
C ARG A 87 -3.94 -22.34 2.65
N THR A 88 -4.94 -23.21 2.56
CA THR A 88 -5.22 -23.95 1.32
C THR A 88 -5.62 -23.04 0.16
N ILE A 89 -6.32 -21.95 0.46
CA ILE A 89 -6.70 -20.94 -0.54
C ILE A 89 -5.45 -20.23 -1.06
N TRP A 90 -4.55 -19.84 -0.17
CA TRP A 90 -3.31 -19.14 -0.54
C TRP A 90 -2.36 -20.03 -1.34
N GLN A 91 -2.21 -21.29 -0.96
CA GLN A 91 -1.37 -22.26 -1.69
C GLN A 91 -1.86 -22.52 -3.12
N ASN A 92 -3.16 -22.37 -3.38
CA ASN A 92 -3.77 -22.57 -4.70
C ASN A 92 -4.13 -21.24 -5.41
N ALA A 93 -3.71 -20.11 -4.86
CA ALA A 93 -4.04 -18.82 -5.44
C ALA A 93 -3.36 -18.62 -6.81
N PRO A 94 -4.05 -18.00 -7.80
CA PRO A 94 -3.48 -17.77 -9.14
C PRO A 94 -2.48 -16.61 -9.20
N LEU A 95 -2.23 -15.95 -8.06
CA LEU A 95 -1.35 -14.79 -7.93
C LEU A 95 -0.71 -14.76 -6.53
N PRO A 96 0.42 -14.07 -6.34
CA PRO A 96 1.06 -13.89 -5.04
C PRO A 96 0.10 -13.31 -3.99
N ILE A 97 0.13 -13.90 -2.79
CA ILE A 97 -0.61 -13.41 -1.62
C ILE A 97 0.35 -12.70 -0.68
N VAL A 98 -0.02 -11.47 -0.31
CA VAL A 98 0.71 -10.64 0.64
C VAL A 98 -0.14 -10.48 1.90
N LEU A 99 0.35 -10.94 3.04
CA LEU A 99 -0.40 -10.79 4.30
C LEU A 99 -0.28 -9.37 4.82
N HIS A 100 -1.41 -8.67 4.97
CA HIS A 100 -1.42 -7.36 5.61
C HIS A 100 -1.48 -7.48 7.12
N VAL A 101 -0.48 -6.97 7.83
CA VAL A 101 -0.42 -6.98 9.28
C VAL A 101 -0.50 -5.57 9.85
N ILE A 102 -1.17 -5.41 10.97
CA ILE A 102 -1.27 -4.13 11.68
C ILE A 102 -0.21 -4.06 12.77
N ALA A 103 0.60 -3.02 12.73
CA ALA A 103 1.60 -2.72 13.75
C ALA A 103 0.93 -2.41 15.09
N THR A 104 1.21 -3.25 16.10
CA THR A 104 0.69 -3.09 17.47
C THR A 104 1.80 -2.99 18.51
N LYS A 105 2.74 -3.91 18.50
CA LYS A 105 3.93 -3.96 19.37
C LYS A 105 5.08 -4.64 18.64
N PRO A 106 6.35 -4.29 18.88
CA PRO A 106 7.51 -4.94 18.24
C PRO A 106 7.54 -6.46 18.46
N ASP A 107 7.26 -6.94 19.69
CA ASP A 107 7.22 -8.37 19.99
C ASP A 107 6.14 -9.11 19.18
N HIS A 108 5.00 -8.46 18.93
CA HIS A 108 3.97 -9.05 18.08
C HIS A 108 4.44 -9.18 16.62
N MET A 109 5.23 -8.21 16.13
CA MET A 109 5.79 -8.25 14.78
C MET A 109 6.78 -9.40 14.62
N ARG A 110 7.60 -9.66 15.64
CA ARG A 110 8.51 -10.80 15.64
C ARG A 110 7.77 -12.14 15.53
N VAL A 111 6.77 -12.34 16.37
CA VAL A 111 5.97 -13.60 16.33
C VAL A 111 5.21 -13.73 15.01
N LEU A 112 4.64 -12.65 14.50
CA LEU A 112 3.97 -12.64 13.19
C LEU A 112 4.95 -12.98 12.07
N GLY A 113 6.17 -12.44 12.10
CA GLY A 113 7.21 -12.73 11.12
C GLY A 113 7.56 -14.22 11.09
N GLU A 114 7.78 -14.86 12.25
CA GLU A 114 8.03 -16.30 12.36
C GLU A 114 6.87 -17.14 11.78
N MET A 115 5.63 -16.75 12.06
CA MET A 115 4.44 -17.44 11.53
C MET A 115 4.31 -17.25 10.01
N ILE A 116 4.60 -16.07 9.49
CA ILE A 116 4.56 -15.74 8.06
C ILE A 116 5.65 -16.51 7.32
N ASP A 117 6.84 -16.60 7.90
CA ASP A 117 7.96 -17.31 7.30
C ASP A 117 7.65 -18.79 7.09
N ALA A 118 6.98 -19.39 8.06
CA ALA A 118 6.56 -20.80 8.03
C ALA A 118 5.36 -21.09 7.09
N GLU A 119 4.76 -20.06 6.47
CA GLU A 119 3.55 -20.22 5.64
C GLU A 119 3.88 -20.11 4.14
N ASP A 120 4.02 -21.26 3.46
CA ASP A 120 4.41 -21.34 2.04
C ASP A 120 3.45 -20.62 1.07
N GLY A 121 2.17 -20.50 1.46
CA GLY A 121 1.15 -19.81 0.65
C GLY A 121 1.30 -18.29 0.60
N LEU A 122 2.17 -17.70 1.44
CA LEU A 122 2.43 -16.27 1.48
C LEU A 122 3.72 -15.91 0.74
N SER A 123 3.67 -14.86 -0.08
CA SER A 123 4.81 -14.38 -0.86
C SER A 123 5.54 -13.20 -0.23
N ALA A 124 4.87 -12.42 0.62
CA ALA A 124 5.41 -11.24 1.30
C ALA A 124 4.50 -10.84 2.47
N VAL A 125 4.95 -9.89 3.27
CA VAL A 125 4.13 -9.23 4.29
C VAL A 125 4.03 -7.74 4.00
N GLU A 126 2.82 -7.16 4.16
CA GLU A 126 2.62 -5.70 4.13
C GLU A 126 2.32 -5.21 5.55
N LEU A 127 3.20 -4.39 6.09
CA LEU A 127 3.05 -3.77 7.41
C LEU A 127 2.26 -2.47 7.29
N GLY A 128 1.06 -2.43 7.86
CA GLY A 128 0.23 -1.23 7.95
C GLY A 128 0.62 -0.37 9.15
N LEU A 129 1.14 0.83 8.90
CA LEU A 129 1.49 1.79 9.95
C LEU A 129 0.29 2.66 10.34
N ARG A 130 0.30 3.14 11.58
CA ARG A 130 -0.68 4.11 12.11
C ARG A 130 -0.31 5.52 11.65
N ASP A 131 -1.30 6.42 11.61
CA ASP A 131 -1.07 7.80 11.18
C ASP A 131 -0.24 8.64 12.16
N ASP A 132 -0.22 8.25 13.43
CA ASP A 132 0.44 8.95 14.54
C ASP A 132 1.73 8.24 15.00
N ILE A 133 2.32 7.43 14.13
CA ILE A 133 3.54 6.69 14.45
C ILE A 133 4.78 7.58 14.28
N SER A 134 5.73 7.48 15.21
CA SER A 134 7.03 8.11 15.00
C SER A 134 7.94 7.25 14.11
N ALA A 135 8.95 7.88 13.51
CA ALA A 135 9.95 7.21 12.68
C ALA A 135 10.69 6.10 13.44
N GLU A 136 11.02 6.34 14.73
CA GLU A 136 11.70 5.38 15.59
C GLU A 136 10.86 4.11 15.81
N ILE A 137 9.57 4.30 16.14
CA ILE A 137 8.67 3.16 16.36
C ILE A 137 8.39 2.40 15.05
N ALA A 138 8.27 3.11 13.93
CA ALA A 138 8.14 2.49 12.62
C ALA A 138 9.36 1.63 12.27
N SER A 139 10.57 2.15 12.52
CA SER A 139 11.86 1.46 12.38
C SER A 139 11.92 0.17 13.23
N GLU A 140 11.47 0.24 14.49
CA GLU A 140 11.42 -0.94 15.37
C GLU A 140 10.51 -2.04 14.82
N PHE A 141 9.33 -1.68 14.28
CA PHE A 141 8.39 -2.65 13.69
C PHE A 141 8.96 -3.31 12.45
N VAL A 142 9.55 -2.52 11.55
CA VAL A 142 10.20 -3.05 10.34
C VAL A 142 11.34 -3.99 10.71
N SER A 143 12.25 -3.56 11.61
CA SER A 143 13.37 -4.35 12.08
C SER A 143 12.92 -5.65 12.75
N ALA A 144 11.83 -5.63 13.52
CA ALA A 144 11.29 -6.82 14.17
C ALA A 144 10.80 -7.86 13.17
N LEU A 145 10.10 -7.42 12.10
CA LEU A 145 9.66 -8.30 11.01
C LEU A 145 10.86 -8.82 10.21
N GLN A 146 11.77 -7.96 9.79
CA GLN A 146 12.93 -8.32 8.97
C GLN A 146 13.84 -9.37 9.61
N ARG A 147 13.93 -9.37 10.93
CA ARG A 147 14.73 -10.38 11.68
C ARG A 147 14.03 -11.72 11.85
N SER A 148 12.74 -11.80 11.56
CA SER A 148 11.91 -12.97 11.86
C SER A 148 11.26 -13.61 10.64
N THR A 149 11.47 -13.06 9.43
CA THR A 149 11.07 -13.67 8.17
C THR A 149 12.07 -13.36 7.06
N ASP A 150 12.32 -14.33 6.20
CA ASP A 150 13.07 -14.15 4.96
C ASP A 150 12.21 -13.53 3.84
N LYS A 151 10.88 -13.45 4.02
CA LYS A 151 9.97 -12.87 3.03
C LYS A 151 10.05 -11.35 3.00
N PRO A 152 9.87 -10.72 1.84
CA PRO A 152 9.93 -9.27 1.72
C PRO A 152 8.94 -8.55 2.64
N VAL A 153 9.41 -7.54 3.35
CA VAL A 153 8.57 -6.65 4.17
C VAL A 153 8.25 -5.39 3.38
N ILE A 154 7.02 -5.24 2.97
CA ILE A 154 6.48 -4.05 2.33
C ILE A 154 5.89 -3.16 3.42
N VAL A 155 6.15 -1.87 3.42
CA VAL A 155 5.64 -0.95 4.45
C VAL A 155 4.62 0.00 3.85
N ARG A 156 3.38 -0.04 4.34
CA ARG A 156 2.34 0.92 3.95
C ARG A 156 2.40 2.13 4.85
N LEU A 157 2.84 3.24 4.27
CA LEU A 157 3.00 4.52 4.94
C LEU A 157 1.65 5.24 5.12
N PRO A 158 1.48 6.05 6.19
CA PRO A 158 0.40 7.01 6.26
C PRO A 158 0.57 8.07 5.16
N LEU A 159 -0.53 8.70 4.73
CA LEU A 159 -0.46 9.74 3.69
C LEU A 159 0.24 11.01 4.20
N PHE A 160 -0.10 11.42 5.41
CA PHE A 160 0.52 12.55 6.08
C PHE A 160 1.76 12.05 6.85
N ASP A 161 2.80 12.85 6.93
CA ASP A 161 4.08 12.53 7.59
C ASP A 161 4.84 11.32 6.99
N ALA A 162 4.42 10.86 5.79
CA ALA A 162 5.05 9.74 5.10
C ALA A 162 6.56 9.93 4.91
N TYR A 163 6.97 11.16 4.77
CA TYR A 163 8.33 11.54 4.44
C TYR A 163 9.36 11.14 5.51
N GLU A 164 9.12 11.54 6.77
CA GLU A 164 10.03 11.23 7.88
C GLU A 164 10.04 9.72 8.21
N ILE A 165 8.90 9.08 8.05
CA ILE A 165 8.73 7.65 8.32
C ILE A 165 9.36 6.79 7.22
N ALA A 166 9.29 7.23 5.97
CA ALA A 166 9.77 6.48 4.81
C ALA A 166 11.26 6.17 4.87
N GLU A 167 12.08 7.16 5.20
CA GLU A 167 13.54 7.02 5.32
C GLU A 167 13.90 6.02 6.41
N ALA A 168 13.32 6.18 7.61
CA ALA A 168 13.55 5.28 8.72
C ALA A 168 13.14 3.82 8.41
N CYS A 169 12.03 3.62 7.68
CA CYS A 169 11.61 2.29 7.23
C CYS A 169 12.56 1.70 6.19
N ALA A 170 13.01 2.52 5.22
CA ALA A 170 13.97 2.11 4.20
C ALA A 170 15.31 1.67 4.81
N ASP A 171 15.84 2.43 5.76
CA ASP A 171 17.07 2.14 6.48
C ASP A 171 16.95 0.90 7.37
N SER A 172 15.76 0.63 7.87
CA SER A 172 15.46 -0.57 8.67
C SER A 172 15.23 -1.83 7.84
N GLY A 173 15.40 -1.75 6.51
CA GLY A 173 15.35 -2.89 5.61
C GLY A 173 13.99 -3.13 4.96
N ALA A 174 13.09 -2.14 4.91
CA ALA A 174 11.86 -2.29 4.12
C ALA A 174 12.18 -2.69 2.67
N GLY A 175 11.54 -3.75 2.20
CA GLY A 175 11.69 -4.25 0.84
C GLY A 175 11.02 -3.37 -0.21
N ALA A 176 9.96 -2.67 0.17
CA ALA A 176 9.26 -1.66 -0.64
C ALA A 176 8.39 -0.75 0.26
N LEU A 177 8.00 0.41 -0.29
CA LEU A 177 7.11 1.36 0.38
C LEU A 177 5.81 1.53 -0.43
N VAL A 178 4.66 1.42 0.24
CA VAL A 178 3.35 1.75 -0.35
C VAL A 178 2.98 3.18 0.03
N VAL A 179 2.77 4.02 -0.96
CA VAL A 179 2.46 5.46 -0.82
C VAL A 179 1.13 5.75 -1.49
N ALA A 180 0.06 5.87 -0.73
CA ALA A 180 -0.02 5.76 0.70
C ALA A 180 -1.27 4.98 1.14
N GLY A 181 -1.36 4.72 2.43
CA GLY A 181 -2.60 4.22 3.03
C GLY A 181 -3.72 5.26 2.98
N PRO A 182 -4.99 4.85 3.05
CA PRO A 182 -6.12 5.79 3.09
C PRO A 182 -6.03 6.67 4.35
N PRO A 183 -6.11 8.01 4.22
CA PRO A 183 -5.98 8.92 5.35
C PRO A 183 -7.15 8.80 6.32
N ARG A 184 -6.92 9.20 7.57
CA ARG A 184 -8.00 9.33 8.55
C ARG A 184 -8.75 10.64 8.35
N GLY A 185 -10.05 10.56 8.59
CA GLY A 185 -10.91 11.73 8.64
C GLY A 185 -12.08 11.50 9.58
N THR A 186 -12.90 12.54 9.76
CA THR A 186 -14.09 12.51 10.62
C THR A 186 -15.27 13.06 9.84
N ALA A 187 -16.37 12.33 9.85
CA ALA A 187 -17.61 12.73 9.22
C ALA A 187 -18.80 12.52 10.17
N ARG A 188 -19.88 13.27 9.93
CA ARG A 188 -21.14 13.09 10.68
C ARG A 188 -21.94 11.95 10.04
N ASP A 189 -22.26 10.96 10.84
CA ASP A 189 -23.17 9.89 10.45
C ASP A 189 -24.60 10.47 10.28
N PRO A 190 -25.16 10.36 9.07
CA PRO A 190 -26.48 10.93 8.81
C PRO A 190 -27.62 10.27 9.61
N HIS A 191 -27.44 9.03 10.07
CA HIS A 191 -28.47 8.30 10.80
C HIS A 191 -28.44 8.59 12.32
N SER A 192 -27.26 8.60 12.92
CA SER A 192 -27.10 8.79 14.36
C SER A 192 -26.79 10.23 14.77
N GLY A 193 -26.42 11.08 13.82
CA GLY A 193 -25.95 12.44 14.06
C GLY A 193 -24.59 12.54 14.76
N ARG A 194 -23.91 11.40 15.00
CA ARG A 194 -22.61 11.34 15.70
C ARG A 194 -21.44 11.58 14.75
N LEU A 195 -20.35 12.11 15.27
CA LEU A 195 -19.08 12.18 14.55
C LEU A 195 -18.39 10.81 14.60
N ILE A 196 -18.06 10.28 13.43
CA ILE A 196 -17.36 9.01 13.24
C ILE A 196 -16.00 9.30 12.60
N SER A 197 -14.94 8.81 13.21
CA SER A 197 -13.59 8.88 12.63
C SER A 197 -13.22 7.53 12.00
N GLY A 198 -12.68 7.58 10.78
CA GLY A 198 -12.34 6.36 10.02
C GLY A 198 -11.38 6.65 8.88
N ARG A 199 -11.19 5.68 8.00
CA ARG A 199 -10.37 5.81 6.79
C ARG A 199 -11.21 6.34 5.64
N ILE A 200 -10.69 7.34 4.92
CA ILE A 200 -11.35 7.94 3.77
C ILE A 200 -10.87 7.25 2.49
N TYR A 201 -11.83 6.78 1.71
CA TYR A 201 -11.63 6.28 0.35
C TYR A 201 -12.31 7.22 -0.63
N SER A 202 -11.54 7.87 -1.47
CA SER A 202 -12.04 8.90 -2.41
C SER A 202 -11.06 9.09 -3.56
N PRO A 203 -11.55 9.38 -4.78
CA PRO A 203 -10.70 9.82 -5.88
C PRO A 203 -9.88 11.07 -5.57
N LEU A 204 -10.37 11.92 -4.65
CA LEU A 204 -9.68 13.14 -4.21
C LEU A 204 -8.36 12.88 -3.46
N ILE A 205 -8.09 11.65 -3.07
CA ILE A 205 -6.81 11.26 -2.44
C ILE A 205 -5.69 11.19 -3.49
N HIS A 206 -6.03 10.90 -4.76
CA HIS A 206 -5.06 10.69 -5.83
C HIS A 206 -4.00 11.80 -5.95
N PRO A 207 -4.34 13.09 -6.10
CA PRO A 207 -3.32 14.14 -6.28
C PRO A 207 -2.38 14.27 -5.08
N MET A 208 -2.87 14.01 -3.87
CA MET A 208 -2.03 14.07 -2.66
C MET A 208 -1.06 12.89 -2.59
N ALA A 209 -1.56 11.68 -2.85
CA ALA A 209 -0.72 10.49 -2.86
C ALA A 209 0.29 10.50 -4.01
N LEU A 210 -0.12 10.99 -5.19
CA LEU A 210 0.76 11.16 -6.35
C LEU A 210 1.91 12.13 -6.04
N ARG A 211 1.61 13.29 -5.45
CA ARG A 211 2.63 14.24 -5.00
C ARG A 211 3.63 13.58 -4.06
N MET A 212 3.13 12.80 -3.07
CA MET A 212 3.98 12.13 -2.10
C MET A 212 4.91 11.10 -2.76
N VAL A 213 4.43 10.33 -3.75
CA VAL A 213 5.29 9.41 -4.54
C VAL A 213 6.42 10.17 -5.21
N GLY A 214 6.13 11.29 -5.90
CA GLY A 214 7.14 12.11 -6.55
C GLY A 214 8.16 12.71 -5.57
N VAL A 215 7.72 13.13 -4.37
CA VAL A 215 8.61 13.64 -3.32
C VAL A 215 9.54 12.52 -2.81
N LEU A 216 8.97 11.37 -2.45
CA LEU A 216 9.74 10.26 -1.90
C LEU A 216 10.72 9.68 -2.92
N ARG A 217 10.32 9.60 -4.22
CA ARG A 217 11.22 9.08 -5.26
C ARG A 217 12.52 9.88 -5.40
N ARG A 218 12.50 11.17 -5.10
CA ARG A 218 13.70 12.02 -5.14
C ARG A 218 14.58 11.92 -3.89
N ARG A 219 14.06 11.41 -2.78
CA ARG A 219 14.73 11.43 -1.47
C ARG A 219 15.10 10.05 -0.94
N ILE A 220 14.30 9.05 -1.25
CA ILE A 220 14.59 7.66 -0.84
C ILE A 220 15.54 7.04 -1.86
N ASP A 221 16.45 6.20 -1.37
CA ASP A 221 17.36 5.44 -2.19
C ASP A 221 16.61 4.74 -3.35
N HIS A 222 17.17 4.83 -4.55
CA HIS A 222 16.58 4.22 -5.75
C HIS A 222 16.40 2.70 -5.64
N ASP A 223 17.13 2.05 -4.74
CA ASP A 223 17.01 0.63 -4.46
C ASP A 223 15.71 0.24 -3.74
N VAL A 224 14.98 1.20 -3.14
CA VAL A 224 13.69 0.95 -2.48
C VAL A 224 12.56 1.20 -3.47
N PRO A 225 11.88 0.15 -3.98
CA PRO A 225 10.71 0.33 -4.83
C PRO A 225 9.58 1.05 -4.10
N ILE A 226 8.91 1.96 -4.83
CA ILE A 226 7.70 2.63 -4.36
C ILE A 226 6.50 2.05 -5.09
N ILE A 227 5.46 1.72 -4.36
CA ILE A 227 4.17 1.24 -4.86
C ILE A 227 3.15 2.37 -4.63
N GLY A 228 2.58 2.90 -5.71
CA GLY A 228 1.59 3.98 -5.62
C GLY A 228 0.22 3.48 -5.16
N ALA A 229 -0.43 4.20 -4.24
CA ALA A 229 -1.76 3.86 -3.77
C ALA A 229 -2.56 5.09 -3.36
N GLY A 230 -3.88 5.03 -3.56
CA GLY A 230 -4.83 6.07 -3.14
C GLY A 230 -5.55 6.75 -4.30
N GLY A 231 -6.86 6.64 -4.32
CA GLY A 231 -7.74 7.34 -5.22
C GLY A 231 -7.64 6.97 -6.70
N ILE A 232 -7.13 5.79 -7.04
CA ILE A 232 -6.99 5.32 -8.43
C ILE A 232 -8.36 4.85 -8.95
N HIS A 233 -8.95 5.61 -9.87
CA HIS A 233 -10.25 5.32 -10.48
C HIS A 233 -10.21 5.30 -12.02
N SER A 234 -9.05 5.55 -12.63
CA SER A 234 -8.84 5.50 -14.07
C SER A 234 -7.47 4.94 -14.44
N LEU A 235 -7.32 4.52 -15.69
CA LEU A 235 -6.04 4.07 -16.23
C LEU A 235 -5.01 5.21 -16.21
N GLN A 236 -5.44 6.46 -16.48
CA GLN A 236 -4.53 7.60 -16.44
C GLN A 236 -3.99 7.82 -15.03
N GLN A 237 -4.83 7.80 -14.02
CA GLN A 237 -4.38 7.92 -12.63
C GLN A 237 -3.40 6.83 -12.20
N ALA A 238 -3.58 5.58 -12.69
CA ALA A 238 -2.60 4.53 -12.45
C ALA A 238 -1.26 4.81 -13.16
N ARG A 239 -1.30 5.35 -14.39
CA ARG A 239 -0.11 5.78 -15.14
C ARG A 239 0.62 6.93 -14.46
N ASP A 240 -0.11 7.91 -13.95
CA ASP A 240 0.47 9.06 -13.25
C ASP A 240 1.40 8.61 -12.11
N PHE A 241 1.01 7.57 -11.36
CA PHE A 241 1.88 6.99 -10.33
C PHE A 241 3.16 6.35 -10.89
N ILE A 242 3.04 5.62 -12.00
CA ILE A 242 4.20 5.03 -12.67
C ILE A 242 5.12 6.13 -13.21
N ASP A 243 4.55 7.18 -13.80
CA ASP A 243 5.28 8.34 -14.32
C ASP A 243 5.97 9.11 -13.19
N ALA A 244 5.38 9.15 -12.00
CA ALA A 244 6.00 9.73 -10.80
C ALA A 244 7.10 8.86 -10.17
N GLY A 245 7.35 7.65 -10.71
CA GLY A 245 8.42 6.76 -10.27
C GLY A 245 7.99 5.57 -9.41
N ALA A 246 6.69 5.28 -9.31
CA ALA A 246 6.23 4.03 -8.73
C ALA A 246 6.48 2.86 -9.68
N VAL A 247 6.86 1.69 -9.14
CA VAL A 247 7.07 0.45 -9.92
C VAL A 247 5.77 -0.34 -10.13
N ALA A 248 4.79 -0.13 -9.25
CA ALA A 248 3.49 -0.77 -9.26
C ALA A 248 2.46 0.12 -8.56
N VAL A 249 1.18 -0.24 -8.65
CA VAL A 249 0.09 0.47 -7.98
C VAL A 249 -0.82 -0.49 -7.22
N GLN A 250 -1.43 0.00 -6.13
CA GLN A 250 -2.48 -0.72 -5.41
C GLN A 250 -3.83 -0.03 -5.64
N ILE A 251 -4.81 -0.78 -6.14
CA ILE A 251 -6.19 -0.31 -6.35
C ILE A 251 -7.06 -0.74 -5.17
N ASP A 252 -7.82 0.20 -4.64
CA ASP A 252 -8.72 0.01 -3.50
C ASP A 252 -10.21 0.16 -3.89
N SER A 253 -10.83 1.28 -3.56
CA SER A 253 -12.27 1.52 -3.65
C SER A 253 -12.87 1.39 -5.05
N LEU A 254 -12.09 1.55 -6.10
CA LEU A 254 -12.57 1.28 -7.47
C LEU A 254 -13.09 -0.15 -7.63
N THR A 255 -12.48 -1.11 -6.94
CA THR A 255 -12.90 -2.52 -7.00
C THR A 255 -14.29 -2.76 -6.40
N TRP A 256 -14.71 -1.94 -5.46
CA TRP A 256 -16.05 -2.00 -4.87
C TRP A 256 -17.12 -1.35 -5.76
N ILE A 257 -16.71 -0.31 -6.51
CA ILE A 257 -17.62 0.51 -7.32
C ILE A 257 -17.73 -0.08 -8.72
N GLN A 258 -16.61 -0.44 -9.33
CA GLN A 258 -16.53 -0.88 -10.72
C GLN A 258 -15.42 -1.92 -10.93
N PRO A 259 -15.63 -3.19 -10.49
CA PRO A 259 -14.64 -4.28 -10.58
C PRO A 259 -14.07 -4.48 -11.98
N SER A 260 -14.90 -4.40 -13.01
CA SER A 260 -14.50 -4.54 -14.41
C SER A 260 -13.51 -3.45 -14.88
N MET A 261 -13.62 -2.23 -14.33
CA MET A 261 -12.65 -1.17 -14.60
C MET A 261 -11.30 -1.46 -13.95
N ALA A 262 -11.27 -1.98 -12.72
CA ALA A 262 -10.04 -2.40 -12.07
C ALA A 262 -9.31 -3.49 -12.88
N GLU A 263 -10.04 -4.49 -13.41
CA GLU A 263 -9.49 -5.51 -14.32
C GLU A 263 -8.96 -4.91 -15.63
N ARG A 264 -9.66 -3.92 -16.17
CA ARG A 264 -9.24 -3.23 -17.40
C ARG A 264 -7.96 -2.45 -17.17
N ILE A 265 -7.84 -1.73 -16.04
CA ILE A 265 -6.61 -1.03 -15.66
C ILE A 265 -5.45 -2.03 -15.53
N ALA A 266 -5.67 -3.17 -14.87
CA ALA A 266 -4.64 -4.20 -14.70
C ALA A 266 -4.14 -4.73 -16.04
N ARG A 267 -5.04 -4.99 -17.00
CA ARG A 267 -4.69 -5.43 -18.35
C ARG A 267 -3.94 -4.35 -19.14
N ASP A 268 -4.49 -3.13 -19.16
CA ASP A 268 -4.00 -2.06 -20.05
C ASP A 268 -2.69 -1.45 -19.54
N LEU A 269 -2.49 -1.40 -18.22
CA LEU A 269 -1.22 -0.95 -17.63
C LEU A 269 -0.11 -1.99 -17.86
N SER A 270 -0.41 -3.27 -17.77
CA SER A 270 0.55 -4.36 -18.04
C SER A 270 1.05 -4.34 -19.49
N GLY A 271 0.19 -4.02 -20.48
CA GLY A 271 0.56 -3.93 -21.90
C GLY A 271 1.47 -2.75 -22.22
N ASN A 272 1.35 -1.64 -21.51
CA ASN A 272 2.09 -0.41 -21.79
C ASN A 272 3.50 -0.35 -21.18
N LEU A 273 3.75 -1.07 -20.08
CA LEU A 273 5.09 -1.11 -19.46
C LEU A 273 6.13 -1.85 -20.32
N THR A 274 5.68 -2.69 -21.24
CA THR A 274 6.58 -3.37 -22.19
C THR A 274 7.03 -2.47 -23.36
N THR A 275 6.42 -1.31 -23.54
CA THR A 275 6.65 -0.42 -24.69
C THR A 275 7.29 0.93 -24.34
N ARG A 276 7.46 1.28 -23.07
CA ARG A 276 8.06 2.55 -22.67
C ARG A 276 9.57 2.46 -22.55
N MET A 277 10.26 3.26 -23.35
CA MET A 277 11.61 3.71 -23.04
C MET A 277 11.56 4.67 -21.84
N ILE A 278 12.53 4.54 -20.94
CA ILE A 278 12.66 5.24 -19.66
C ILE A 278 12.89 6.77 -19.80
N ASP A 279 12.96 7.29 -21.01
CA ASP A 279 13.45 8.64 -21.30
C ASP A 279 12.38 9.75 -21.40
N ALA A 280 11.15 9.50 -21.00
CA ALA A 280 10.10 10.52 -21.08
C ALA A 280 9.48 10.79 -19.70
N LEU A 281 10.26 11.37 -18.79
CA LEU A 281 9.68 12.21 -17.75
C LEU A 281 9.22 13.51 -18.43
N PRO A 282 7.96 13.94 -18.28
CA PRO A 282 7.53 15.22 -18.81
C PRO A 282 8.40 16.34 -18.25
N ASP A 283 8.86 17.26 -19.10
CA ASP A 283 9.63 18.44 -18.69
C ASP A 283 8.92 19.32 -17.64
N GLU A 284 7.62 19.08 -17.45
CA GLU A 284 6.76 19.80 -16.50
C GLU A 284 6.96 19.36 -15.03
N TRP A 285 7.72 18.30 -14.77
CA TRP A 285 8.01 17.81 -13.41
C TRP A 285 9.32 18.36 -12.85
N HIS A 286 9.69 19.58 -13.22
CA HIS A 286 10.77 20.26 -12.52
C HIS A 286 10.37 20.50 -11.07
N PRO A 287 11.23 20.13 -10.10
CA PRO A 287 10.96 20.34 -8.68
C PRO A 287 10.63 21.78 -8.30
N ASP A 288 10.94 22.74 -9.20
CA ASP A 288 10.88 24.16 -8.95
C ASP A 288 9.57 24.85 -9.42
N MET A 289 8.71 24.16 -10.14
CA MET A 289 7.45 24.73 -10.57
C MET A 289 6.36 24.55 -9.52
N GLY A 290 6.18 25.57 -8.69
CA GLY A 290 5.06 25.71 -7.76
C GLY A 290 5.40 25.53 -6.26
N ASP A 291 6.65 25.33 -5.88
CA ASP A 291 7.01 25.03 -4.48
C ASP A 291 7.81 26.15 -3.80
N THR A 292 7.26 27.36 -3.77
CA THR A 292 7.74 28.41 -2.84
C THR A 292 7.64 27.96 -1.39
N GLU A 293 6.64 27.15 -1.07
CA GLU A 293 6.47 26.55 0.26
C GLU A 293 7.52 25.48 0.56
N PHE A 294 7.91 24.67 -0.42
CA PHE A 294 8.93 23.66 -0.24
C PHE A 294 10.31 24.27 0.07
N ARG A 295 10.69 25.34 -0.64
CA ARG A 295 11.93 26.09 -0.36
C ARG A 295 11.91 26.76 1.00
N ALA A 296 10.74 27.25 1.45
CA ALA A 296 10.59 27.86 2.78
C ALA A 296 10.72 26.85 3.94
N LEU A 297 10.34 25.60 3.71
CA LEU A 297 10.35 24.56 4.74
C LEU A 297 11.68 23.76 4.79
N PHE A 298 12.40 23.61 3.65
CA PHE A 298 13.54 22.68 3.53
C PHE A 298 14.84 23.32 3.06
N GLY A 299 14.88 24.66 2.85
CA GLY A 299 16.06 25.39 2.42
C GLY A 299 16.40 25.20 0.93
N ASP A 300 17.30 26.02 0.43
CA ASP A 300 17.83 26.02 -0.95
C ASP A 300 18.92 24.96 -1.13
N ASP A 301 18.67 23.69 -0.87
CA ASP A 301 19.60 22.64 -1.25
C ASP A 301 19.57 22.48 -2.77
N GLU A 302 20.69 22.86 -3.40
CA GLU A 302 20.90 22.78 -4.85
C GLU A 302 20.62 21.36 -5.37
N PRO A 303 19.99 21.24 -6.57
CA PRO A 303 19.82 19.94 -7.20
C PRO A 303 21.19 19.36 -7.52
N VAL A 304 21.40 18.10 -7.12
CA VAL A 304 22.60 17.33 -7.49
C VAL A 304 22.71 17.34 -9.01
N GLN A 305 23.63 18.14 -9.52
CA GLN A 305 24.07 18.07 -10.92
C GLN A 305 24.85 16.75 -11.09
N GLY A 306 24.32 15.85 -11.87
CA GLY A 306 25.12 14.71 -12.29
C GLY A 306 24.36 13.48 -12.72
N ALA A 307 23.89 13.49 -13.95
CA ALA A 307 23.96 12.30 -14.81
C ALA A 307 23.86 12.78 -16.26
N ARG A 308 25.01 12.91 -16.90
CA ARG A 308 25.13 12.80 -18.36
C ARG A 308 25.13 11.33 -18.76
#